data_f1a91207abe6e9a7d74fc9985788a030
#
_entry.id   f1a91207abe6e9a7d74fc9985788a030
#
_cell.length_a   1.000
_cell.length_b   1.000
_cell.length_c   1.000
_cell.angle_alpha   90.00
_cell.angle_beta   90.00
_cell.angle_gamma   90.00
#
_symmetry.space_group_name_H-M   'P 1'
#
loop_
_entity.id
_entity.type
_entity.pdbx_description
1 polymer ?
#
loop_
_entity_poly.entity_id
_entity_poly.type
_entity_poly.pdbx_seq_one_letter_code
_entity_poly.pdbx_strand_id
1 'polypeptide(L)'
;LLNIVEISKKQSLDENRIIKADLDSKGINYGYIEVHPNGFVDRSNVDGIDSDLVLRPFIQKGVIGTLRDFSNISMNHHHGMQSEELAGFNSDLDRDGIVNELTEGDITAVTIFQATLDFPDNVFSENEEIKTAQLKGKEVFNNIGCASCHMPTLPLKSLMFVEPGPLNTEISTTLAESKKTLVVNLEDYVSKLEKDDDGNYLIPIWSDLKRHDMGPKSVSYTHLTLPTSSV
;
A
#
# COMPACT_ATOMS: atom_id res chain seq x y z
N LEU A 1 3.77 7.42 -9.98
CA LEU A 1 2.72 8.39 -10.31
C LEU A 1 3.20 9.83 -10.12
N LEU A 2 3.77 10.21 -8.96
CA LEU A 2 4.23 11.59 -8.71
C LEU A 2 5.24 12.11 -9.74
N ASN A 3 6.12 11.27 -10.24
CA ASN A 3 7.05 11.66 -11.32
C ASN A 3 6.33 12.05 -12.62
N ILE A 4 5.20 11.42 -12.93
CA ILE A 4 4.39 11.78 -14.10
C ILE A 4 3.87 13.20 -13.95
N VAL A 5 3.41 13.57 -12.75
CA VAL A 5 2.95 14.93 -12.44
C VAL A 5 4.07 15.97 -12.68
N GLU A 6 5.26 15.71 -12.15
CA GLU A 6 6.38 16.66 -12.25
C GLU A 6 6.88 16.82 -13.69
N ILE A 7 6.98 15.71 -14.43
CA ILE A 7 7.33 15.76 -15.86
C ILE A 7 6.27 16.57 -16.65
N SER A 8 4.99 16.29 -16.39
CA SER A 8 3.87 16.97 -17.09
C SER A 8 3.77 18.45 -16.73
N LYS A 9 4.09 18.84 -15.48
CA LYS A 9 4.18 20.26 -15.09
C LYS A 9 5.25 20.99 -15.89
N LYS A 10 6.45 20.41 -15.97
CA LYS A 10 7.54 20.99 -16.76
C LYS A 10 7.14 21.12 -18.23
N GLN A 11 6.59 20.06 -18.82
CA GLN A 11 6.15 20.05 -20.21
C GLN A 11 5.06 21.10 -20.47
N SER A 12 4.06 21.21 -19.58
CA SER A 12 2.97 22.18 -19.71
C SER A 12 3.47 23.63 -19.67
N LEU A 13 4.45 23.90 -18.81
CA LEU A 13 5.08 25.21 -18.72
C LEU A 13 5.92 25.52 -19.99
N ASP A 14 6.74 24.57 -20.44
CA ASP A 14 7.63 24.75 -21.59
C ASP A 14 6.84 24.93 -22.90
N GLU A 15 5.75 24.17 -23.07
CA GLU A 15 4.92 24.21 -24.29
C GLU A 15 3.76 25.23 -24.22
N ASN A 16 3.56 25.85 -23.05
CA ASN A 16 2.47 26.80 -22.76
C ASN A 16 1.08 26.29 -23.20
N ARG A 17 0.81 24.99 -22.90
CA ARG A 17 -0.47 24.33 -23.19
C ARG A 17 -0.85 23.34 -22.09
N ILE A 18 -2.13 22.97 -22.06
CA ILE A 18 -2.60 21.89 -21.19
C ILE A 18 -2.00 20.57 -21.67
N ILE A 19 -1.41 19.83 -20.74
CA ILE A 19 -0.89 18.47 -20.95
C ILE A 19 -1.83 17.48 -20.27
N LYS A 20 -2.39 16.57 -21.05
CA LYS A 20 -3.07 15.38 -20.54
C LYS A 20 -2.05 14.26 -20.40
N ALA A 21 -1.94 13.69 -19.19
CA ALA A 21 -1.01 12.63 -18.89
C ALA A 21 -1.73 11.44 -18.25
N ASP A 22 -1.62 10.27 -18.86
CA ASP A 22 -2.14 9.04 -18.33
C ASP A 22 -1.29 8.59 -17.11
N LEU A 23 -1.96 8.09 -16.09
CA LEU A 23 -1.33 7.65 -14.85
C LEU A 23 -1.05 6.15 -14.91
N ASP A 24 -0.21 5.74 -15.83
CA ASP A 24 0.20 4.36 -15.99
C ASP A 24 1.41 4.02 -15.11
N SER A 25 1.30 2.98 -14.30
CA SER A 25 2.40 2.49 -13.48
C SER A 25 2.30 0.97 -13.28
N LYS A 26 3.38 0.25 -13.52
CA LYS A 26 3.46 -1.20 -13.29
C LYS A 26 2.40 -2.01 -14.07
N GLY A 27 2.00 -1.55 -15.24
CA GLY A 27 0.96 -2.16 -16.06
C GLY A 27 -0.47 -1.85 -15.61
N ILE A 28 -0.64 -0.94 -14.65
CA ILE A 28 -1.93 -0.53 -14.11
C ILE A 28 -2.18 0.92 -14.50
N ASN A 29 -3.37 1.20 -15.04
CA ASN A 29 -3.83 2.56 -15.32
C ASN A 29 -4.66 3.10 -14.14
N TYR A 30 -4.30 4.26 -13.63
CA TYR A 30 -4.98 4.98 -12.54
C TYR A 30 -5.73 6.21 -13.05
N GLY A 31 -6.22 6.17 -14.30
CA GLY A 31 -6.84 7.31 -14.94
C GLY A 31 -5.83 8.29 -15.53
N TYR A 32 -6.15 9.57 -15.52
CA TYR A 32 -5.27 10.62 -16.06
C TYR A 32 -5.39 11.91 -15.28
N ILE A 33 -4.42 12.79 -15.49
CA ILE A 33 -4.43 14.17 -15.01
C ILE A 33 -4.35 15.15 -16.18
N GLU A 34 -4.84 16.37 -15.95
CA GLU A 34 -4.62 17.50 -16.87
C GLU A 34 -3.80 18.58 -16.15
N VAL A 35 -2.66 18.94 -16.72
CA VAL A 35 -1.74 19.92 -16.14
C VAL A 35 -1.75 21.20 -16.97
N HIS A 36 -2.05 22.31 -16.32
CA HIS A 36 -2.15 23.61 -16.94
C HIS A 36 -0.84 24.41 -16.84
N PRO A 37 -0.55 25.33 -17.78
CA PRO A 37 0.67 26.14 -17.76
C PRO A 37 0.84 27.01 -16.50
N ASN A 38 -0.24 27.32 -15.81
CA ASN A 38 -0.22 28.05 -14.53
C ASN A 38 0.15 27.17 -13.31
N GLY A 39 0.46 25.88 -13.53
CA GLY A 39 0.81 24.92 -12.48
C GLY A 39 -0.37 24.19 -11.85
N PHE A 40 -1.62 24.54 -12.20
CA PHE A 40 -2.80 23.81 -11.73
C PHE A 40 -2.82 22.41 -12.34
N VAL A 41 -3.13 21.42 -11.47
CA VAL A 41 -3.25 20.00 -11.85
C VAL A 41 -4.67 19.53 -11.56
N ASP A 42 -5.45 19.30 -12.60
CA ASP A 42 -6.76 18.66 -12.49
C ASP A 42 -6.57 17.15 -12.29
N ARG A 43 -7.10 16.63 -11.18
CA ARG A 43 -7.04 15.22 -10.77
C ARG A 43 -8.43 14.59 -10.71
N SER A 44 -9.44 15.21 -11.29
CA SER A 44 -10.83 14.72 -11.25
C SER A 44 -11.02 13.38 -11.97
N ASN A 45 -10.08 13.01 -12.85
CA ASN A 45 -10.09 11.77 -13.62
C ASN A 45 -9.12 10.71 -13.07
N VAL A 46 -8.64 10.87 -11.85
CA VAL A 46 -7.88 9.83 -11.14
C VAL A 46 -8.84 8.71 -10.75
N ASP A 47 -8.42 7.47 -10.98
CA ASP A 47 -9.25 6.28 -10.81
C ASP A 47 -8.63 5.27 -9.84
N GLY A 48 -9.43 4.83 -8.89
CA GLY A 48 -9.09 3.76 -7.94
C GLY A 48 -8.11 4.13 -6.83
N ILE A 49 -7.62 5.38 -6.78
CA ILE A 49 -6.77 5.92 -5.71
C ILE A 49 -7.21 7.33 -5.34
N ASP A 50 -6.65 7.88 -4.27
CA ASP A 50 -6.93 9.26 -3.88
C ASP A 50 -6.20 10.28 -4.76
N SER A 51 -6.69 11.51 -4.74
CA SER A 51 -6.14 12.60 -5.56
C SER A 51 -4.70 13.00 -5.20
N ASP A 52 -4.15 12.53 -4.07
CA ASP A 52 -2.75 12.70 -3.71
C ASP A 52 -1.81 11.73 -4.45
N LEU A 53 -2.37 10.77 -5.19
CA LEU A 53 -1.68 9.76 -5.98
C LEU A 53 -0.83 8.79 -5.15
N VAL A 54 -1.15 8.64 -3.87
CA VAL A 54 -0.51 7.67 -2.97
C VAL A 54 -1.30 6.36 -2.97
N LEU A 55 -0.61 5.26 -3.24
CA LEU A 55 -1.17 3.91 -3.10
C LEU A 55 -1.29 3.57 -1.62
N ARG A 56 -2.45 3.03 -1.22
CA ARG A 56 -2.76 2.66 0.17
C ARG A 56 -3.10 1.18 0.26
N PRO A 57 -2.09 0.30 0.42
CA PRO A 57 -2.31 -1.15 0.40
C PRO A 57 -2.91 -1.71 1.70
N PHE A 58 -2.90 -0.94 2.78
CA PHE A 58 -3.27 -1.46 4.10
C PHE A 58 -4.68 -1.05 4.51
N ILE A 59 -5.28 -1.88 5.35
CA ILE A 59 -6.66 -1.80 5.84
C ILE A 59 -7.69 -1.95 4.70
N GLN A 60 -8.88 -2.42 5.05
CA GLN A 60 -10.00 -2.53 4.13
C GLN A 60 -10.27 -1.19 3.43
N LYS A 61 -10.49 -1.22 2.13
CA LYS A 61 -10.71 -0.05 1.26
C LYS A 61 -9.47 0.84 1.04
N GLY A 62 -8.25 0.38 1.38
CA GLY A 62 -7.04 1.12 1.06
C GLY A 62 -6.98 2.49 1.74
N VAL A 63 -6.86 2.52 3.06
CA VAL A 63 -6.87 3.76 3.86
C VAL A 63 -5.45 4.16 4.28
N ILE A 64 -4.56 3.19 4.49
CA ILE A 64 -3.21 3.40 5.02
C ILE A 64 -2.16 3.13 3.94
N GLY A 65 -1.22 4.06 3.78
CA GLY A 65 -0.18 4.01 2.75
C GLY A 65 1.12 3.37 3.18
N THR A 66 1.45 3.41 4.47
CA THR A 66 2.73 2.93 4.97
C THR A 66 2.58 1.85 6.03
N LEU A 67 3.60 1.01 6.17
CA LEU A 67 3.61 -0.07 7.16
C LEU A 67 3.73 0.48 8.58
N ARG A 68 4.42 1.62 8.77
CA ARG A 68 4.52 2.27 10.08
C ARG A 68 3.18 2.84 10.53
N ASP A 69 2.48 3.57 9.67
CA ASP A 69 1.15 4.08 9.99
C ASP A 69 0.18 2.92 10.31
N PHE A 70 0.27 1.83 9.53
CA PHE A 70 -0.51 0.63 9.81
C PHE A 70 -0.18 0.02 11.18
N SER A 71 1.10 -0.07 11.54
CA SER A 71 1.54 -0.60 12.83
C SER A 71 0.99 0.24 14.00
N ASN A 72 1.12 1.56 13.93
CA ASN A 72 0.60 2.47 14.95
C ASN A 72 -0.92 2.30 15.14
N ILE A 73 -1.67 2.33 14.05
CA ILE A 73 -3.13 2.21 14.10
C ILE A 73 -3.56 0.83 14.58
N SER A 74 -2.88 -0.24 14.12
CA SER A 74 -3.24 -1.60 14.51
C SER A 74 -2.96 -1.87 15.98
N MET A 75 -1.84 -1.40 16.53
CA MET A 75 -1.54 -1.52 17.95
C MET A 75 -2.58 -0.81 18.80
N ASN A 76 -2.98 0.40 18.42
CA ASN A 76 -4.03 1.12 19.13
C ASN A 76 -5.39 0.44 18.98
N HIS A 77 -5.81 0.13 17.75
CA HIS A 77 -7.18 -0.33 17.47
C HIS A 77 -7.45 -1.77 17.94
N HIS A 78 -6.47 -2.67 17.80
CA HIS A 78 -6.66 -4.09 18.10
C HIS A 78 -6.15 -4.49 19.49
N HIS A 79 -5.18 -3.78 20.03
CA HIS A 79 -4.54 -4.12 21.30
C HIS A 79 -4.74 -3.07 22.39
N GLY A 80 -5.32 -1.91 22.06
CA GLY A 80 -5.50 -0.81 23.00
C GLY A 80 -4.19 -0.13 23.42
N MET A 81 -3.08 -0.42 22.74
CA MET A 81 -1.76 0.12 23.09
C MET A 81 -1.52 1.44 22.35
N GLN A 82 -1.14 2.46 23.11
CA GLN A 82 -0.88 3.80 22.57
C GLN A 82 0.61 4.02 22.35
N SER A 83 0.99 4.32 21.10
CA SER A 83 2.36 4.72 20.82
C SER A 83 2.59 6.19 21.15
N GLU A 84 3.84 6.54 21.49
CA GLU A 84 4.26 7.92 21.66
C GLU A 84 4.03 8.76 20.40
N GLU A 85 4.10 8.14 19.23
CA GLU A 85 3.88 8.81 17.95
C GLU A 85 2.42 9.22 17.76
N LEU A 86 1.49 8.35 18.10
CA LEU A 86 0.06 8.58 17.92
C LEU A 86 -0.55 9.39 19.07
N ALA A 87 -0.16 9.09 20.30
CA ALA A 87 -0.73 9.72 21.50
C ALA A 87 0.04 10.96 21.95
N GLY A 88 1.32 11.06 21.62
CA GLY A 88 2.25 12.06 22.13
C GLY A 88 3.03 11.57 23.36
N PHE A 89 4.24 12.08 23.54
CA PHE A 89 5.08 11.72 24.67
C PHE A 89 4.44 12.11 26.01
N ASN A 90 4.47 11.21 27.00
CA ASN A 90 3.80 11.35 28.32
C ASN A 90 2.30 11.60 28.24
N SER A 91 1.64 11.15 27.20
CA SER A 91 0.21 11.23 27.00
C SER A 91 -0.47 9.92 27.39
N ASP A 92 -1.63 10.01 28.00
CA ASP A 92 -2.51 8.90 28.38
C ASP A 92 -3.91 9.27 27.86
N LEU A 93 -4.20 8.91 26.61
CA LEU A 93 -5.45 9.32 25.94
C LEU A 93 -6.63 8.41 26.33
N ASP A 94 -6.39 7.15 26.63
CA ASP A 94 -7.42 6.19 27.03
C ASP A 94 -7.68 6.17 28.55
N ARG A 95 -6.80 6.85 29.33
CA ARG A 95 -6.93 7.08 30.78
C ARG A 95 -6.84 5.79 31.59
N ASP A 96 -6.00 4.87 31.18
CA ASP A 96 -5.73 3.65 31.93
C ASP A 96 -4.65 3.83 33.01
N GLY A 97 -3.98 4.97 33.02
CA GLY A 97 -2.92 5.35 33.96
C GLY A 97 -1.50 4.99 33.47
N ILE A 98 -1.36 4.51 32.25
CA ILE A 98 -0.06 4.17 31.64
C ILE A 98 0.25 5.20 30.56
N VAL A 99 1.48 5.66 30.49
CA VAL A 99 1.99 6.55 29.45
C VAL A 99 3.13 5.88 28.69
N ASN A 100 3.35 6.27 27.45
CA ASN A 100 4.47 5.78 26.62
C ASN A 100 4.48 4.24 26.50
N GLU A 101 3.33 3.63 26.28
CA GLU A 101 3.18 2.17 26.20
C GLU A 101 4.01 1.55 25.07
N LEU A 102 4.11 2.26 23.94
CA LEU A 102 4.96 1.89 22.82
C LEU A 102 5.83 3.09 22.43
N THR A 103 7.12 2.90 22.56
CA THR A 103 8.09 3.92 22.15
C THR A 103 8.23 3.99 20.61
N GLU A 104 8.82 5.07 20.11
CA GLU A 104 9.23 5.17 18.70
C GLU A 104 10.10 3.97 18.26
N GLY A 105 10.94 3.47 19.18
CA GLY A 105 11.79 2.30 18.96
C GLY A 105 10.98 1.01 18.80
N ASP A 106 9.95 0.81 19.61
CA ASP A 106 9.06 -0.36 19.53
C ASP A 106 8.30 -0.37 18.20
N ILE A 107 7.73 0.74 17.79
CA ILE A 107 7.05 0.86 16.49
C ILE A 107 8.03 0.63 15.33
N THR A 108 9.24 1.15 15.42
CA THR A 108 10.30 0.89 14.42
C THR A 108 10.63 -0.59 14.34
N ALA A 109 10.77 -1.28 15.48
CA ALA A 109 11.08 -2.70 15.52
C ALA A 109 9.95 -3.55 14.93
N VAL A 110 8.69 -3.25 15.26
CA VAL A 110 7.51 -3.94 14.71
C VAL A 110 7.40 -3.70 13.19
N THR A 111 7.63 -2.48 12.74
CA THR A 111 7.58 -2.13 11.31
C THR A 111 8.65 -2.89 10.51
N ILE A 112 9.89 -2.92 11.00
CA ILE A 112 10.98 -3.67 10.36
C ILE A 112 10.70 -5.17 10.40
N PHE A 113 10.24 -5.70 11.53
CA PHE A 113 9.87 -7.11 11.64
C PHE A 113 8.82 -7.50 10.59
N GLN A 114 7.75 -6.73 10.45
CA GLN A 114 6.72 -6.99 9.44
C GLN A 114 7.27 -6.88 8.01
N ALA A 115 8.14 -5.91 7.73
CA ALA A 115 8.76 -5.74 6.42
C ALA A 115 9.69 -6.90 6.04
N THR A 116 10.25 -7.61 7.02
CA THR A 116 11.16 -8.75 6.81
C THR A 116 10.44 -10.11 6.79
N LEU A 117 9.12 -10.15 6.95
CA LEU A 117 8.35 -11.39 6.78
C LEU A 117 8.35 -11.82 5.31
N ASP A 118 8.59 -13.11 5.10
CA ASP A 118 8.57 -13.70 3.76
C ASP A 118 7.13 -13.83 3.23
N PHE A 119 7.01 -13.97 1.92
CA PHE A 119 5.74 -14.18 1.25
C PHE A 119 5.21 -15.60 1.49
N PRO A 120 3.89 -15.79 1.60
CA PRO A 120 3.32 -17.12 1.68
C PRO A 120 3.57 -17.90 0.39
N ASP A 121 4.02 -19.14 0.54
CA ASP A 121 4.23 -20.05 -0.59
C ASP A 121 2.92 -20.52 -1.22
N ASN A 122 2.91 -20.65 -2.54
CA ASN A 122 1.86 -21.35 -3.25
C ASN A 122 2.09 -22.87 -3.15
N VAL A 123 1.51 -23.50 -2.14
CA VAL A 123 1.67 -24.94 -1.94
C VAL A 123 0.64 -25.70 -2.78
N PHE A 124 1.15 -26.51 -3.71
CA PHE A 124 0.31 -27.49 -4.40
C PHE A 124 0.17 -28.76 -3.55
N SER A 125 -1.03 -29.37 -3.60
CA SER A 125 -1.28 -30.63 -2.91
C SER A 125 -0.42 -31.75 -3.46
N GLU A 126 0.02 -32.64 -2.58
CA GLU A 126 0.69 -33.90 -2.98
C GLU A 126 -0.27 -34.91 -3.64
N ASN A 127 -1.59 -34.75 -3.39
CA ASN A 127 -2.61 -35.52 -4.07
C ASN A 127 -2.80 -35.00 -5.51
N GLU A 128 -2.54 -35.86 -6.49
CA GLU A 128 -2.57 -35.49 -7.92
C GLU A 128 -3.93 -35.03 -8.43
N GLU A 129 -5.04 -35.52 -7.88
CA GLU A 129 -6.39 -35.06 -8.24
C GLU A 129 -6.61 -33.61 -7.76
N ILE A 130 -6.22 -33.31 -6.51
CA ILE A 130 -6.34 -31.97 -5.93
C ILE A 130 -5.39 -31.02 -6.67
N LYS A 131 -4.16 -31.42 -6.95
CA LYS A 131 -3.19 -30.62 -7.70
C LYS A 131 -3.70 -30.29 -9.12
N THR A 132 -4.30 -31.27 -9.78
CA THR A 132 -4.94 -31.05 -11.08
C THR A 132 -6.07 -30.03 -10.99
N ALA A 133 -6.92 -30.14 -9.96
CA ALA A 133 -7.99 -29.18 -9.71
C ALA A 133 -7.46 -27.76 -9.41
N GLN A 134 -6.37 -27.64 -8.64
CA GLN A 134 -5.69 -26.36 -8.36
C GLN A 134 -5.16 -25.71 -9.65
N LEU A 135 -4.48 -26.49 -10.50
CA LEU A 135 -3.97 -25.99 -11.79
C LEU A 135 -5.12 -25.53 -12.71
N LYS A 136 -6.20 -26.32 -12.76
CA LYS A 136 -7.40 -25.97 -13.53
C LYS A 136 -8.07 -24.72 -12.97
N GLY A 137 -8.14 -24.59 -11.65
CA GLY A 137 -8.64 -23.39 -10.98
C GLY A 137 -7.84 -22.13 -11.36
N LYS A 138 -6.52 -22.22 -11.42
CA LYS A 138 -5.65 -21.14 -11.87
C LYS A 138 -5.92 -20.74 -13.33
N GLU A 139 -6.12 -21.73 -14.21
CA GLU A 139 -6.50 -21.47 -15.61
C GLU A 139 -7.84 -20.76 -15.71
N VAL A 140 -8.85 -21.26 -15.00
CA VAL A 140 -10.19 -20.66 -14.96
C VAL A 140 -10.14 -19.23 -14.41
N PHE A 141 -9.41 -19.00 -13.30
CA PHE A 141 -9.23 -17.67 -12.70
C PHE A 141 -8.73 -16.64 -13.71
N ASN A 142 -7.75 -17.02 -14.54
CA ASN A 142 -7.25 -16.15 -15.59
C ASN A 142 -8.29 -15.93 -16.70
N ASN A 143 -8.95 -17.02 -17.14
CA ASN A 143 -9.84 -16.98 -18.30
C ASN A 143 -11.14 -16.22 -18.07
N ILE A 144 -11.66 -16.21 -16.82
CA ILE A 144 -12.88 -15.48 -16.46
C ILE A 144 -12.62 -14.03 -16.04
N GLY A 145 -11.36 -13.58 -16.10
CA GLY A 145 -10.95 -12.18 -15.90
C GLY A 145 -10.66 -11.78 -14.45
N CYS A 146 -10.63 -12.70 -13.48
CA CYS A 146 -10.28 -12.35 -12.09
C CYS A 146 -8.89 -11.74 -11.98
N ALA A 147 -7.93 -12.21 -12.80
CA ALA A 147 -6.56 -11.71 -12.83
C ALA A 147 -6.43 -10.26 -13.33
N SER A 148 -7.49 -9.64 -13.88
CA SER A 148 -7.45 -8.23 -14.28
C SER A 148 -7.37 -7.26 -13.10
N CYS A 149 -7.93 -7.66 -11.93
CA CYS A 149 -7.83 -6.91 -10.67
C CYS A 149 -6.92 -7.64 -9.67
N HIS A 150 -7.03 -8.98 -9.61
CA HIS A 150 -6.17 -9.83 -8.80
C HIS A 150 -4.89 -10.19 -9.55
N MET A 151 -4.07 -9.19 -9.85
CA MET A 151 -2.80 -9.37 -10.55
C MET A 151 -1.86 -10.24 -9.70
N PRO A 152 -1.36 -11.37 -10.23
CA PRO A 152 -0.56 -12.30 -9.44
C PRO A 152 0.71 -11.66 -8.86
N THR A 153 1.36 -10.80 -9.64
CA THR A 153 2.59 -10.12 -9.24
C THR A 153 2.60 -8.67 -9.68
N LEU A 154 3.31 -7.83 -8.93
CA LEU A 154 3.65 -6.47 -9.33
C LEU A 154 5.17 -6.26 -9.35
N PRO A 155 5.71 -5.52 -10.35
CA PRO A 155 7.14 -5.27 -10.42
C PRO A 155 7.59 -4.24 -9.37
N LEU A 156 8.69 -4.53 -8.69
CA LEU A 156 9.35 -3.65 -7.72
C LEU A 156 10.82 -3.47 -8.07
N LYS A 157 11.28 -2.23 -8.19
CA LYS A 157 12.65 -1.92 -8.63
C LYS A 157 13.72 -2.22 -7.59
N SER A 158 13.37 -2.21 -6.32
CA SER A 158 14.34 -2.36 -5.22
C SER A 158 13.68 -2.99 -4.01
N LEU A 159 14.42 -3.84 -3.32
CA LEU A 159 14.07 -4.42 -2.02
C LEU A 159 14.72 -3.66 -0.85
N MET A 160 15.21 -2.45 -1.08
CA MET A 160 15.71 -1.60 0.00
C MET A 160 14.53 -0.95 0.72
N PHE A 161 14.27 -1.38 1.94
CA PHE A 161 13.26 -0.82 2.82
C PHE A 161 13.87 0.31 3.64
N VAL A 162 13.21 1.46 3.66
CA VAL A 162 13.69 2.68 4.32
C VAL A 162 12.70 3.07 5.42
N GLU A 163 13.20 3.23 6.65
CA GLU A 163 12.38 3.55 7.82
C GLU A 163 13.01 4.71 8.63
N PRO A 164 12.30 5.81 8.92
CA PRO A 164 10.96 6.14 8.46
C PRO A 164 10.87 6.30 6.95
N GLY A 165 9.73 5.88 6.38
CA GLY A 165 9.47 5.99 4.95
C GLY A 165 9.08 7.42 4.53
N PRO A 166 9.26 7.78 3.25
CA PRO A 166 8.98 9.13 2.75
C PRO A 166 7.48 9.46 2.68
N LEU A 167 6.60 8.47 2.85
CA LEU A 167 5.14 8.61 2.80
C LEU A 167 4.48 8.40 4.16
N ASN A 168 5.27 8.34 5.26
CA ASN A 168 4.72 8.32 6.60
C ASN A 168 3.92 9.61 6.85
N THR A 169 2.78 9.48 7.52
CA THR A 169 1.89 10.60 7.80
C THR A 169 2.09 11.13 9.22
N GLU A 170 1.36 12.18 9.59
CA GLU A 170 1.44 12.82 10.91
C GLU A 170 1.04 11.91 12.10
N ILE A 171 0.51 10.71 11.82
CA ILE A 171 0.24 9.70 12.86
C ILE A 171 1.45 8.85 13.23
N SER A 172 2.56 9.08 12.56
CA SER A 172 3.83 8.35 12.72
C SER A 172 5.01 9.31 12.60
N THR A 173 6.17 8.89 13.11
CA THR A 173 7.41 9.64 12.86
C THR A 173 7.66 9.76 11.37
N THR A 174 7.72 10.98 10.88
CA THR A 174 8.00 11.28 9.48
C THR A 174 9.51 11.30 9.20
N LEU A 175 9.87 11.17 7.92
CA LEU A 175 11.29 11.28 7.51
C LEU A 175 11.90 12.64 7.88
N ALA A 176 11.10 13.70 7.88
CA ALA A 176 11.55 15.06 8.23
C ALA A 176 11.84 15.24 9.73
N GLU A 177 11.11 14.52 10.58
CA GLU A 177 11.24 14.59 12.04
C GLU A 177 12.28 13.62 12.59
N SER A 178 12.54 12.55 11.86
CA SER A 178 13.46 11.51 12.30
C SER A 178 14.90 11.98 12.35
N LYS A 179 15.59 11.66 13.44
CA LYS A 179 17.03 11.87 13.62
C LYS A 179 17.88 10.82 12.92
N LYS A 180 17.30 9.68 12.57
CA LYS A 180 17.98 8.53 11.95
C LYS A 180 17.06 7.85 10.95
N THR A 181 17.62 7.46 9.84
CA THR A 181 16.98 6.62 8.84
C THR A 181 17.66 5.25 8.85
N LEU A 182 16.87 4.21 8.96
CA LEU A 182 17.33 2.82 8.83
C LEU A 182 17.08 2.35 7.41
N VAL A 183 18.01 1.61 6.85
CA VAL A 183 17.88 1.00 5.53
C VAL A 183 18.11 -0.48 5.68
N VAL A 184 17.13 -1.29 5.31
CA VAL A 184 17.17 -2.75 5.40
C VAL A 184 17.11 -3.34 3.99
N ASN A 185 18.05 -4.20 3.66
CA ASN A 185 17.97 -4.97 2.42
C ASN A 185 17.07 -6.20 2.64
N LEU A 186 15.89 -6.20 2.06
CA LEU A 186 14.92 -7.29 2.22
C LEU A 186 15.32 -8.56 1.47
N GLU A 187 16.29 -8.52 0.54
CA GLU A 187 16.82 -9.74 -0.11
C GLU A 187 17.39 -10.74 0.89
N ASP A 188 17.85 -10.26 2.06
CA ASP A 188 18.43 -11.12 3.10
C ASP A 188 17.36 -11.91 3.89
N TYR A 189 16.09 -11.57 3.72
CA TYR A 189 14.98 -12.09 4.55
C TYR A 189 13.90 -12.80 3.75
N VAL A 190 13.73 -12.46 2.47
CA VAL A 190 12.67 -13.04 1.63
C VAL A 190 13.20 -14.15 0.74
N SER A 191 12.33 -15.09 0.39
CA SER A 191 12.63 -16.14 -0.58
C SER A 191 13.01 -15.52 -1.91
N LYS A 192 13.80 -16.26 -2.72
CA LYS A 192 14.26 -15.76 -4.01
C LYS A 192 13.08 -15.43 -4.92
N LEU A 193 12.92 -14.14 -5.21
CA LEU A 193 11.89 -13.63 -6.11
C LEU A 193 12.34 -13.77 -7.58
N GLU A 194 11.39 -14.05 -8.45
CA GLU A 194 11.58 -13.94 -9.89
C GLU A 194 11.78 -12.47 -10.30
N LYS A 195 12.44 -12.26 -11.43
CA LYS A 195 12.61 -10.92 -12.02
C LYS A 195 11.99 -10.89 -13.41
N ASP A 196 11.46 -9.73 -13.77
CA ASP A 196 11.04 -9.44 -15.14
C ASP A 196 12.24 -9.16 -16.07
N ASP A 197 11.99 -8.95 -17.36
CA ASP A 197 13.01 -8.67 -18.37
C ASP A 197 13.77 -7.35 -18.11
N ASP A 198 13.17 -6.42 -17.35
CA ASP A 198 13.79 -5.16 -16.94
C ASP A 198 14.60 -5.29 -15.63
N GLY A 199 14.61 -6.48 -15.03
CA GLY A 199 15.33 -6.78 -13.78
C GLY A 199 14.57 -6.39 -12.50
N ASN A 200 13.30 -6.01 -12.59
CA ASN A 200 12.49 -5.72 -11.41
C ASN A 200 12.05 -7.02 -10.72
N TYR A 201 11.98 -7.02 -9.39
CA TYR A 201 11.47 -8.14 -8.61
C TYR A 201 9.96 -8.27 -8.80
N LEU A 202 9.48 -9.47 -9.05
CA LEU A 202 8.05 -9.77 -9.17
C LEU A 202 7.49 -10.13 -7.79
N ILE A 203 6.78 -9.18 -7.17
CA ILE A 203 6.22 -9.34 -5.83
C ILE A 203 4.87 -10.03 -5.91
N PRO A 204 4.66 -11.20 -5.26
CA PRO A 204 3.40 -11.93 -5.28
C PRO A 204 2.35 -11.26 -4.37
N ILE A 205 1.56 -10.35 -4.94
CA ILE A 205 0.61 -9.54 -4.16
C ILE A 205 -0.86 -9.87 -4.45
N TRP A 206 -1.18 -10.46 -5.62
CA TRP A 206 -2.54 -10.80 -6.05
C TRP A 206 -3.52 -9.62 -6.02
N SER A 207 -3.04 -8.43 -6.36
CA SER A 207 -3.82 -7.19 -6.35
C SER A 207 -3.21 -6.17 -7.30
N ASP A 208 -4.04 -5.31 -7.88
CA ASP A 208 -3.62 -4.10 -8.59
C ASP A 208 -3.50 -2.88 -7.66
N LEU A 209 -3.79 -3.05 -6.37
CA LEU A 209 -3.79 -1.99 -5.36
C LEU A 209 -4.74 -0.82 -5.67
N LYS A 210 -5.74 -1.02 -6.52
CA LYS A 210 -6.80 -0.05 -6.80
C LYS A 210 -8.04 -0.33 -5.93
N ARG A 211 -8.80 0.71 -5.68
CA ARG A 211 -10.19 0.59 -5.21
C ARG A 211 -11.10 0.48 -6.41
N HIS A 212 -11.95 -0.52 -6.41
CA HIS A 212 -12.93 -0.78 -7.47
C HIS A 212 -14.34 -0.50 -6.96
N ASP A 213 -15.15 0.15 -7.79
CA ASP A 213 -16.59 0.28 -7.53
C ASP A 213 -17.28 -1.06 -7.81
N MET A 214 -17.62 -1.77 -6.75
CA MET A 214 -18.34 -3.06 -6.81
C MET A 214 -19.85 -2.86 -6.86
N GLY A 215 -20.31 -1.63 -6.99
CA GLY A 215 -21.70 -1.26 -7.09
C GLY A 215 -22.43 -1.16 -5.73
N PRO A 216 -23.66 -0.63 -5.75
CA PRO A 216 -24.39 -0.26 -4.53
C PRO A 216 -24.71 -1.43 -3.60
N LYS A 217 -24.83 -2.63 -4.11
CA LYS A 217 -25.07 -3.84 -3.29
C LYS A 217 -23.85 -4.21 -2.43
N SER A 218 -22.64 -3.99 -2.94
CA SER A 218 -21.40 -4.25 -2.19
C SER A 218 -21.20 -3.21 -1.09
N VAL A 219 -21.55 -1.96 -1.35
CA VAL A 219 -21.50 -0.90 -0.33
C VAL A 219 -22.47 -1.20 0.81
N SER A 220 -23.71 -1.58 0.50
CA SER A 220 -24.71 -1.97 1.50
C SER A 220 -24.27 -3.18 2.33
N TYR A 221 -23.70 -4.19 1.68
CA TYR A 221 -23.19 -5.38 2.36
C TYR A 221 -22.00 -5.04 3.29
N THR A 222 -21.10 -4.17 2.87
CA THR A 222 -19.97 -3.74 3.71
C THR A 222 -20.45 -2.97 4.95
N HIS A 223 -21.53 -2.20 4.84
CA HIS A 223 -22.14 -1.54 5.98
C HIS A 223 -22.86 -2.52 6.93
N LEU A 224 -23.43 -3.59 6.40
CA LEU A 224 -24.12 -4.61 7.21
C LEU A 224 -23.15 -5.59 7.88
N THR A 225 -21.96 -5.77 7.33
CA THR A 225 -20.95 -6.70 7.84
C THR A 225 -19.87 -6.06 8.69
N LEU A 226 -19.82 -4.75 8.79
CA LEU A 226 -19.10 -4.13 9.89
C LEU A 226 -19.81 -4.64 11.15
N PRO A 227 -19.15 -5.41 12.03
CA PRO A 227 -19.70 -5.64 13.33
C PRO A 227 -19.92 -4.25 13.91
N THR A 228 -21.16 -3.84 14.00
CA THR A 228 -21.49 -2.87 15.00
C THR A 228 -20.99 -3.52 16.28
N SER A 229 -19.85 -3.10 16.75
CA SER A 229 -19.46 -3.33 18.11
C SER A 229 -20.60 -2.76 18.94
N SER A 230 -21.60 -3.56 19.14
CA SER A 230 -22.46 -3.43 20.28
C SER A 230 -21.54 -3.72 21.45
N VAL A 231 -21.07 -2.64 22.01
CA VAL A 231 -20.67 -2.43 23.39
C VAL A 231 -20.52 -3.69 24.20
#